data_326d8f8b14e72d8c298a489bbd0cbcda
#
_entry.id   326d8f8b14e72d8c298a489bbd0cbcda
#
_cell.length_a   1.000
_cell.length_b   1.000
_cell.length_c   1.000
_cell.angle_alpha   90.00
_cell.angle_beta   90.00
_cell.angle_gamma   90.00
#
_symmetry.space_group_name_H-M   'P 1'
#
loop_
_entity.id
_entity.type
_entity.pdbx_description
1 polymer ?
#
loop_
_entity_poly.entity_id
_entity_poly.type
_entity_poly.pdbx_seq_one_letter_code
_entity_poly.pdbx_strand_id
1 'polypeptide(L)'
;MLSPDAIERIRKKRLHYPDARAAVLPALRIAQEEIGHLHADAMRSVADLLNVPESEVYGTATFYALLRWKAAGRHVISVCHNLPCSLLGAETIIDHLSRALGVNEGQVTADGRFSFERIECIGRCDGAPAMLVDDDYHGNLTPEKIDGILKQYE
;
A
#
# COMPACT_ATOMS: atom_id res chain seq x y z
N MET A 1 16.42 2.50 -9.40
CA MET A 1 16.30 3.73 -10.24
C MET A 1 15.05 3.60 -11.08
N LEU A 2 14.33 4.71 -11.29
CA LEU A 2 13.16 4.74 -12.18
C LEU A 2 13.59 4.49 -13.64
N SER A 3 12.76 3.76 -14.37
CA SER A 3 12.99 3.54 -15.81
C SER A 3 12.77 4.83 -16.62
N PRO A 4 13.30 4.88 -17.85
CA PRO A 4 13.02 6.00 -18.75
C PRO A 4 11.52 6.22 -19.00
N ASP A 5 10.71 5.14 -19.02
CA ASP A 5 9.26 5.22 -19.19
C ASP A 5 8.59 5.89 -17.98
N ALA A 6 8.91 5.46 -16.76
CA ALA A 6 8.36 6.07 -15.56
C ALA A 6 8.75 7.56 -15.44
N ILE A 7 9.99 7.90 -15.77
CA ILE A 7 10.44 9.29 -15.80
C ILE A 7 9.60 10.12 -16.78
N GLU A 8 9.35 9.61 -17.97
CA GLU A 8 8.53 10.30 -18.98
C GLU A 8 7.07 10.42 -18.54
N ARG A 9 6.50 9.37 -17.93
CA ARG A 9 5.14 9.40 -17.34
C ARG A 9 5.03 10.47 -16.24
N ILE A 10 6.05 10.57 -15.37
CA ILE A 10 6.09 11.60 -14.31
C ILE A 10 6.15 12.99 -14.93
N ARG A 11 7.01 13.22 -15.93
CA ARG A 11 7.13 14.51 -16.62
C ARG A 11 5.82 14.92 -17.29
N LYS A 12 5.18 14.01 -18.02
CA LYS A 12 3.86 14.25 -18.63
C LYS A 12 2.81 14.56 -17.57
N LYS A 13 2.80 13.80 -16.46
CA LYS A 13 1.85 14.02 -15.38
C LYS A 13 2.03 15.38 -14.71
N ARG A 14 3.28 15.85 -14.56
CA ARG A 14 3.59 17.19 -14.03
C ARG A 14 2.92 18.31 -14.79
N LEU A 15 2.78 18.18 -16.11
CA LEU A 15 2.16 19.21 -16.96
C LEU A 15 0.66 19.43 -16.72
N HIS A 16 -0.02 18.49 -16.07
CA HIS A 16 -1.44 18.59 -15.73
C HIS A 16 -1.72 19.40 -14.45
N TYR A 17 -0.66 19.81 -13.74
CA TYR A 17 -0.79 20.53 -12.47
C TYR A 17 -0.15 21.92 -12.57
N PRO A 18 -0.80 22.97 -12.02
CA PRO A 18 -0.24 24.33 -12.05
C PRO A 18 1.04 24.45 -11.21
N ASP A 19 1.14 23.67 -10.12
CA ASP A 19 2.27 23.66 -9.19
C ASP A 19 2.96 22.28 -9.19
N ALA A 20 4.28 22.28 -9.06
CA ALA A 20 5.07 21.05 -8.97
C ALA A 20 4.72 20.22 -7.73
N ARG A 21 4.41 20.87 -6.61
CA ARG A 21 3.99 20.21 -5.35
C ARG A 21 2.72 19.38 -5.53
N ALA A 22 1.75 19.88 -6.29
CA ALA A 22 0.52 19.15 -6.58
C ALA A 22 0.77 17.87 -7.41
N ALA A 23 1.89 17.78 -8.11
CA ALA A 23 2.28 16.60 -8.88
C ALA A 23 3.06 15.55 -8.04
N VAL A 24 3.42 15.83 -6.78
CA VAL A 24 4.21 14.90 -5.94
C VAL A 24 3.47 13.58 -5.72
N LEU A 25 2.22 13.63 -5.28
CA LEU A 25 1.43 12.41 -5.03
C LEU A 25 1.29 11.53 -6.28
N PRO A 26 0.86 12.04 -7.44
CA PRO A 26 0.78 11.22 -8.64
C PRO A 26 2.14 10.73 -9.15
N ALA A 27 3.22 11.47 -8.95
CA ALA A 27 4.57 11.03 -9.29
C ALA A 27 5.03 9.87 -8.39
N LEU A 28 4.77 9.95 -7.08
CA LEU A 28 5.03 8.86 -6.14
C LEU A 28 4.26 7.59 -6.49
N ARG A 29 2.99 7.71 -6.91
CA ARG A 29 2.22 6.56 -7.37
C ARG A 29 2.85 5.88 -8.59
N ILE A 30 3.27 6.65 -9.60
CA ILE A 30 3.97 6.11 -10.78
C ILE A 30 5.27 5.40 -10.36
N ALA A 31 6.05 6.00 -9.46
CA ALA A 31 7.26 5.39 -8.95
C ALA A 31 6.98 4.08 -8.20
N GLN A 32 5.95 4.05 -7.34
CA GLN A 32 5.54 2.86 -6.60
C GLN A 32 5.06 1.73 -7.51
N GLU A 33 4.27 2.04 -8.54
CA GLU A 33 3.81 1.06 -9.54
C GLU A 33 4.98 0.31 -10.20
N GLU A 34 6.11 0.98 -10.42
CA GLU A 34 7.27 0.40 -11.05
C GLU A 34 8.16 -0.41 -10.11
N ILE A 35 8.40 0.12 -8.91
CA ILE A 35 9.43 -0.45 -8.00
C ILE A 35 8.86 -1.14 -6.77
N GLY A 36 7.54 -1.18 -6.63
CA GLY A 36 6.81 -1.84 -5.53
C GLY A 36 6.74 -1.02 -4.25
N HIS A 37 7.84 -0.35 -3.84
CA HIS A 37 7.85 0.51 -2.66
C HIS A 37 8.80 1.71 -2.83
N LEU A 38 8.52 2.78 -2.11
CA LEU A 38 9.18 4.08 -2.22
C LEU A 38 10.39 4.16 -1.27
N HIS A 39 11.51 3.51 -1.62
CA HIS A 39 12.76 3.67 -0.87
C HIS A 39 13.35 5.09 -1.05
N ALA A 40 14.31 5.47 -0.21
CA ALA A 40 14.85 6.85 -0.17
C ALA A 40 15.33 7.37 -1.54
N ASP A 41 16.04 6.53 -2.32
CA ASP A 41 16.54 6.95 -3.64
C ASP A 41 15.42 7.16 -4.67
N ALA A 42 14.29 6.41 -4.54
CA ALA A 42 13.13 6.62 -5.39
C ALA A 42 12.46 7.96 -5.07
N MET A 43 12.30 8.28 -3.79
CA MET A 43 11.74 9.56 -3.34
C MET A 43 12.64 10.73 -3.75
N ARG A 44 13.98 10.59 -3.65
CA ARG A 44 14.95 11.58 -4.14
C ARG A 44 14.81 11.79 -5.65
N SER A 45 14.72 10.71 -6.43
CA SER A 45 14.51 10.80 -7.89
C SER A 45 13.24 11.56 -8.26
N VAL A 46 12.15 11.37 -7.50
CA VAL A 46 10.89 12.14 -7.70
C VAL A 46 11.10 13.60 -7.34
N ALA A 47 11.81 13.92 -6.26
CA ALA A 47 12.13 15.31 -5.85
C ALA A 47 12.91 16.03 -6.95
N ASP A 48 13.96 15.40 -7.48
CA ASP A 48 14.79 15.94 -8.56
C ASP A 48 13.98 16.19 -9.84
N LEU A 49 13.14 15.19 -10.24
CA LEU A 49 12.30 15.28 -11.44
C LEU A 49 11.28 16.42 -11.38
N LEU A 50 10.75 16.69 -10.20
CA LEU A 50 9.76 17.74 -9.98
C LEU A 50 10.38 19.08 -9.56
N ASN A 51 11.68 19.10 -9.24
CA ASN A 51 12.38 20.25 -8.67
C ASN A 51 11.68 20.77 -7.40
N VAL A 52 11.41 19.86 -6.46
CA VAL A 52 10.84 20.14 -5.13
C VAL A 52 11.78 19.63 -4.03
N PRO A 53 11.72 20.16 -2.80
CA PRO A 53 12.53 19.65 -1.69
C PRO A 53 12.23 18.18 -1.39
N GLU A 54 13.26 17.38 -1.08
CA GLU A 54 13.11 15.97 -0.66
C GLU A 54 12.17 15.83 0.54
N SER A 55 12.19 16.79 1.47
CA SER A 55 11.31 16.80 2.64
C SER A 55 9.82 16.84 2.31
N GLU A 56 9.43 17.51 1.22
CA GLU A 56 8.03 17.55 0.77
C GLU A 56 7.61 16.21 0.16
N VAL A 57 8.50 15.58 -0.60
CA VAL A 57 8.26 14.26 -1.18
C VAL A 57 8.14 13.22 -0.07
N TYR A 58 9.07 13.23 0.89
CA TYR A 58 9.04 12.34 2.05
C TYR A 58 7.77 12.55 2.90
N GLY A 59 7.44 13.82 3.20
CA GLY A 59 6.22 14.14 3.94
C GLY A 59 4.95 13.62 3.24
N THR A 60 4.88 13.74 1.92
CA THR A 60 3.77 13.19 1.13
C THR A 60 3.76 11.65 1.17
N ALA A 61 4.93 11.01 0.98
CA ALA A 61 5.05 9.56 0.95
C ALA A 61 4.65 8.91 2.29
N THR A 62 4.96 9.56 3.41
CA THR A 62 4.65 9.03 4.75
C THR A 62 3.25 9.41 5.25
N PHE A 63 2.63 10.43 4.68
CA PHE A 63 1.28 10.85 5.04
C PHE A 63 0.19 9.95 4.45
N TYR A 64 0.33 9.52 3.20
CA TYR A 64 -0.69 8.73 2.52
C TYR A 64 -0.50 7.24 2.76
N ALA A 65 -1.46 6.59 3.43
CA ALA A 65 -1.41 5.17 3.80
C ALA A 65 -1.26 4.21 2.60
N LEU A 66 -1.72 4.62 1.40
CA LEU A 66 -1.57 3.82 0.18
C LEU A 66 -0.17 3.94 -0.46
N LEU A 67 0.69 4.81 0.06
CA LEU A 67 2.09 4.93 -0.37
C LEU A 67 2.98 4.09 0.54
N ARG A 68 3.63 3.09 -0.05
CA ARG A 68 4.47 2.11 0.64
C ARG A 68 5.93 2.59 0.66
N TRP A 69 6.36 3.16 1.76
CA TRP A 69 7.75 3.62 1.95
C TRP A 69 8.64 2.61 2.68
N LYS A 70 8.08 1.44 3.03
CA LYS A 70 8.78 0.27 3.56
C LYS A 70 8.67 -0.88 2.55
N ALA A 71 9.60 -1.82 2.63
CA ALA A 71 9.51 -3.04 1.84
C ALA A 71 8.20 -3.77 2.13
N ALA A 72 7.53 -4.21 1.07
CA ALA A 72 6.27 -4.93 1.14
C ALA A 72 6.38 -6.25 0.36
N GLY A 73 5.51 -7.19 0.65
CA GLY A 73 5.35 -8.39 -0.14
C GLY A 73 4.85 -8.08 -1.56
N ARG A 74 4.92 -9.06 -2.45
CA ARG A 74 4.35 -8.96 -3.81
C ARG A 74 2.86 -8.61 -3.73
N HIS A 75 2.17 -9.19 -2.74
CA HIS A 75 0.78 -8.87 -2.38
C HIS A 75 0.73 -8.24 -0.99
N VAL A 76 0.04 -7.12 -0.87
CA VAL A 76 -0.16 -6.40 0.39
C VAL A 76 -1.58 -6.58 0.87
N ILE A 77 -1.72 -7.16 2.06
CA ILE A 77 -3.01 -7.35 2.71
C ILE A 77 -3.25 -6.18 3.66
N SER A 78 -4.25 -5.37 3.37
CA SER A 78 -4.60 -4.19 4.16
C SER A 78 -5.91 -4.45 4.92
N VAL A 79 -5.82 -4.71 6.23
CA VAL A 79 -6.98 -5.07 7.08
C VAL A 79 -7.58 -3.82 7.70
N CYS A 80 -8.85 -3.57 7.42
CA CYS A 80 -9.58 -2.49 8.07
C CYS A 80 -9.76 -2.79 9.56
N HIS A 81 -9.30 -1.87 10.42
CA HIS A 81 -9.47 -1.98 11.87
C HIS A 81 -10.36 -0.89 12.47
N ASN A 82 -11.05 -0.12 11.63
CA ASN A 82 -11.94 0.94 12.08
C ASN A 82 -13.24 0.37 12.71
N LEU A 83 -14.04 1.22 13.34
CA LEU A 83 -15.06 0.85 14.31
C LEU A 83 -15.94 -0.35 13.91
N PRO A 84 -16.65 -0.40 12.77
CA PRO A 84 -17.47 -1.56 12.43
C PRO A 84 -16.65 -2.86 12.28
N CYS A 85 -15.48 -2.80 11.65
CA CYS A 85 -14.62 -3.97 11.49
C CYS A 85 -14.07 -4.45 12.84
N SER A 86 -13.66 -3.52 13.71
CA SER A 86 -13.19 -3.84 15.07
C SER A 86 -14.27 -4.55 15.87
N LEU A 87 -15.51 -4.02 15.87
CA LEU A 87 -16.65 -4.62 16.58
C LEU A 87 -17.01 -6.01 16.04
N LEU A 88 -16.79 -6.26 14.75
CA LEU A 88 -17.10 -7.53 14.09
C LEU A 88 -15.89 -8.47 14.00
N GLY A 89 -14.81 -8.21 14.73
CA GLY A 89 -13.73 -9.15 14.96
C GLY A 89 -12.50 -8.96 14.06
N ALA A 90 -12.19 -7.74 13.61
CA ALA A 90 -10.97 -7.46 12.84
C ALA A 90 -9.69 -7.96 13.54
N GLU A 91 -9.61 -7.90 14.87
CA GLU A 91 -8.46 -8.43 15.63
C GLU A 91 -8.30 -9.94 15.43
N THR A 92 -9.40 -10.71 15.43
CA THR A 92 -9.36 -12.14 15.15
C THR A 92 -8.81 -12.44 13.75
N ILE A 93 -9.17 -11.60 12.77
CA ILE A 93 -8.66 -11.68 11.40
C ILE A 93 -7.16 -11.41 11.35
N ILE A 94 -6.70 -10.36 12.03
CA ILE A 94 -5.28 -9.98 12.12
C ILE A 94 -4.46 -11.08 12.79
N ASP A 95 -4.93 -11.62 13.91
CA ASP A 95 -4.28 -12.74 14.62
C ASP A 95 -4.22 -13.99 13.75
N HIS A 96 -5.27 -14.27 12.98
CA HIS A 96 -5.27 -15.39 12.04
C HIS A 96 -4.27 -15.19 10.92
N LEU A 97 -4.22 -14.01 10.29
CA LEU A 97 -3.24 -13.69 9.26
C LEU A 97 -1.81 -13.82 9.77
N SER A 98 -1.51 -13.32 10.97
CA SER A 98 -0.17 -13.44 11.56
C SER A 98 0.24 -14.91 11.70
N ARG A 99 -0.66 -15.77 12.15
CA ARG A 99 -0.39 -17.22 12.30
C ARG A 99 -0.29 -17.93 10.95
N ALA A 100 -1.20 -17.63 10.01
CA ALA A 100 -1.25 -18.28 8.69
C ALA A 100 -0.04 -17.91 7.83
N LEU A 101 0.43 -16.66 7.90
CA LEU A 101 1.58 -16.16 7.15
C LEU A 101 2.92 -16.36 7.87
N GLY A 102 2.92 -16.62 9.18
CA GLY A 102 4.12 -16.75 10.00
C GLY A 102 4.92 -15.46 10.16
N VAL A 103 4.28 -14.30 10.03
CA VAL A 103 4.90 -12.99 10.16
C VAL A 103 4.02 -12.05 10.99
N ASN A 104 4.63 -11.02 11.56
CA ASN A 104 3.91 -9.95 12.24
C ASN A 104 3.51 -8.85 11.25
N GLU A 105 2.61 -7.98 11.69
CA GLU A 105 2.22 -6.78 10.96
C GLU A 105 3.43 -5.97 10.47
N GLY A 106 3.41 -5.56 9.21
CA GLY A 106 4.48 -4.81 8.57
C GLY A 106 5.70 -5.63 8.16
N GLN A 107 5.70 -6.94 8.39
CA GLN A 107 6.76 -7.84 7.93
C GLN A 107 6.37 -8.53 6.63
N VAL A 108 7.39 -8.97 5.89
CA VAL A 108 7.23 -9.70 4.62
C VAL A 108 7.49 -11.18 4.88
N THR A 109 6.67 -12.06 4.29
CA THR A 109 6.87 -13.51 4.33
C THR A 109 8.22 -13.91 3.74
N ALA A 110 8.80 -15.02 4.19
CA ALA A 110 10.13 -15.48 3.77
C ALA A 110 10.24 -15.73 2.26
N ASP A 111 9.13 -16.07 1.60
CA ASP A 111 9.02 -16.24 0.14
C ASP A 111 8.82 -14.90 -0.60
N GLY A 112 8.73 -13.77 0.12
CA GLY A 112 8.50 -12.45 -0.45
C GLY A 112 7.09 -12.23 -0.98
N ARG A 113 6.16 -13.17 -0.76
CA ARG A 113 4.85 -13.17 -1.39
C ARG A 113 3.88 -12.20 -0.72
N PHE A 114 3.77 -12.25 0.59
CA PHE A 114 2.82 -11.43 1.34
C PHE A 114 3.48 -10.51 2.35
N SER A 115 2.83 -9.40 2.59
CA SER A 115 2.92 -8.62 3.82
C SER A 115 1.51 -8.20 4.23
N PHE A 116 1.27 -7.92 5.51
CA PHE A 116 -0.03 -7.38 5.93
C PHE A 116 0.16 -6.20 6.88
N GLU A 117 -0.82 -5.32 6.88
CA GLU A 117 -0.87 -4.12 7.70
C GLU A 117 -2.30 -3.78 8.09
N ARG A 118 -2.44 -3.00 9.15
CA ARG A 118 -3.72 -2.39 9.51
C ARG A 118 -3.88 -1.11 8.72
N ILE A 119 -5.09 -0.87 8.23
CA ILE A 119 -5.43 0.40 7.60
C ILE A 119 -6.70 0.97 8.23
N GLU A 120 -6.89 2.27 8.02
CA GLU A 120 -8.12 2.96 8.36
C GLU A 120 -9.29 2.49 7.49
N CYS A 121 -10.46 3.10 7.67
CA CYS A 121 -11.70 2.66 7.02
C CYS A 121 -11.60 2.65 5.49
N ILE A 122 -11.87 1.49 4.88
CA ILE A 122 -11.95 1.29 3.42
C ILE A 122 -13.33 1.63 2.84
N GLY A 123 -14.27 2.11 3.66
CA GLY A 123 -15.58 2.58 3.20
C GLY A 123 -16.62 1.50 2.88
N ARG A 124 -16.36 0.21 3.23
CA ARG A 124 -17.24 -0.93 2.92
C ARG A 124 -17.72 -1.64 4.19
N CYS A 125 -18.38 -0.90 5.09
CA CYS A 125 -18.87 -1.40 6.37
C CYS A 125 -19.99 -2.42 6.24
N ASP A 126 -20.67 -2.46 5.12
CA ASP A 126 -21.68 -3.47 4.75
C ASP A 126 -21.11 -4.89 4.71
N GLY A 127 -19.80 -5.03 4.50
CA GLY A 127 -19.10 -6.30 4.48
C GLY A 127 -18.07 -6.46 5.60
N ALA A 128 -18.25 -5.80 6.74
CA ALA A 128 -17.29 -5.93 7.86
C ALA A 128 -17.34 -7.35 8.49
N PRO A 129 -16.19 -7.90 9.00
CA PRO A 129 -14.83 -7.36 8.85
C PRO A 129 -14.34 -7.48 7.42
N ALA A 130 -13.48 -6.55 6.99
CA ALA A 130 -13.07 -6.44 5.61
C ALA A 130 -11.56 -6.12 5.46
N MET A 131 -10.99 -6.53 4.32
CA MET A 131 -9.62 -6.25 3.92
C MET A 131 -9.52 -6.00 2.42
N LEU A 132 -8.42 -5.43 2.00
CA LEU A 132 -7.95 -5.44 0.61
C LEU A 132 -6.78 -6.41 0.49
N VAL A 133 -6.66 -7.08 -0.66
CA VAL A 133 -5.41 -7.69 -1.12
C VAL A 133 -5.03 -6.93 -2.37
N ASP A 134 -3.99 -6.13 -2.29
CA ASP A 134 -3.68 -5.09 -3.27
C ASP A 134 -4.88 -4.14 -3.46
N ASP A 135 -5.57 -4.20 -4.60
CA ASP A 135 -6.79 -3.41 -4.87
C ASP A 135 -8.08 -4.26 -4.76
N ASP A 136 -7.97 -5.57 -4.54
CA ASP A 136 -9.11 -6.48 -4.49
C ASP A 136 -9.79 -6.48 -3.12
N TYR A 137 -11.08 -6.20 -3.11
CA TYR A 137 -11.90 -6.15 -1.90
C TYR A 137 -12.39 -7.53 -1.45
N HIS A 138 -12.20 -7.82 -0.15
CA HIS A 138 -12.74 -9.00 0.52
C HIS A 138 -13.47 -8.60 1.79
N GLY A 139 -14.74 -8.96 1.89
CA GLY A 139 -15.59 -8.64 3.06
C GLY A 139 -16.23 -9.87 3.68
N ASN A 140 -16.93 -9.67 4.83
CA ASN A 140 -17.50 -10.74 5.64
C ASN A 140 -16.46 -11.83 5.95
N LEU A 141 -15.30 -11.39 6.44
CA LEU A 141 -14.15 -12.25 6.65
C LEU A 141 -14.36 -13.22 7.81
N THR A 142 -13.91 -14.44 7.61
CA THR A 142 -13.70 -15.45 8.66
C THR A 142 -12.31 -16.07 8.46
N PRO A 143 -11.71 -16.72 9.49
CA PRO A 143 -10.45 -17.43 9.32
C PRO A 143 -10.42 -18.38 8.13
N GLU A 144 -11.47 -19.16 7.95
CA GLU A 144 -11.58 -20.15 6.85
C GLU A 144 -11.64 -19.47 5.47
N LYS A 145 -12.31 -18.31 5.40
CA LYS A 145 -12.39 -17.54 4.16
C LYS A 145 -11.03 -16.94 3.80
N ILE A 146 -10.25 -16.49 4.79
CA ILE A 146 -8.88 -15.99 4.58
C ILE A 146 -8.00 -17.07 3.97
N ASP A 147 -8.02 -18.30 4.51
CA ASP A 147 -7.23 -19.41 3.97
C ASP A 147 -7.54 -19.70 2.50
N GLY A 148 -8.80 -19.53 2.11
CA GLY A 148 -9.23 -19.64 0.71
C GLY A 148 -8.76 -18.47 -0.16
N ILE A 149 -8.77 -17.26 0.39
CA ILE A 149 -8.32 -16.06 -0.33
C ILE A 149 -6.80 -16.11 -0.57
N LEU A 150 -6.01 -16.44 0.46
CA LEU A 150 -4.54 -16.49 0.34
C LEU A 150 -4.05 -17.45 -0.77
N LYS A 151 -4.81 -18.51 -1.05
CA LYS A 151 -4.51 -19.48 -2.14
C LYS A 151 -4.73 -18.92 -3.54
N GLN A 152 -5.45 -17.82 -3.69
CA GLN A 152 -5.74 -17.20 -4.99
C GLN A 152 -4.61 -16.30 -5.47
N TYR A 153 -3.70 -15.92 -4.57
CA TYR A 153 -2.59 -14.99 -4.83
C TYR A 153 -1.26 -15.76 -4.78
N GLU A 154 -1.02 -16.63 -5.78
CA GLU A 154 0.22 -17.43 -5.91
C GLU A 154 1.34 -16.70 -6.67
#